data_effaefea3974177f0fd4dbb93dd3b8bb
#
_entry.id   effaefea3974177f0fd4dbb93dd3b8bb
#
_cell.length_a   1.000
_cell.length_b   1.000
_cell.length_c   1.000
_cell.angle_alpha   90.00
_cell.angle_beta   90.00
_cell.angle_gamma   90.00
#
_symmetry.space_group_name_H-M   'P 1'
#
loop_
_entity.id
_entity.type
_entity.pdbx_description
1 polymer ?
#
loop_
_entity_poly.entity_id
_entity_poly.type
_entity_poly.pdbx_seq_one_letter_code
_entity_poly.pdbx_strand_id
1 'polypeptide(L)'
;MQGPQTIAYESKADIVGYGGAAGGGKTDLACGKALTRHKKAMILRRVGTELTGVIDRLEELIGSKDGYNGQSNIWRRPGLQIEFGAVPNAGDERKYQGRPHDFLVFDEATNFLAQQVRFLLGWLRTTVPGQVCQALLTFNPPTSAEGRWVVEFFAPWLDAKFPNPAKPGELRYAASLPADASHPNGHDLWVDDGREFVLVDGHPCYEFDPNEFSLADIIKPMSRTFIPSRITDNPYLLGTGYMATLQGLPEPLRSQMLKGDFTAGIEDDVWQVIPTAWVEAAQARWIKPVKLEPMDSLGVDVARGGRDKTIIARRH
;
A
#
# COMPACT_ATOMS: atom_id res chain seq x y z
N MET A 1 13.25 -3.93 18.62
CA MET A 1 12.61 -4.68 17.51
C MET A 1 12.60 -6.15 17.85
N GLN A 2 11.53 -6.87 17.56
CA GLN A 2 11.37 -8.30 17.87
C GLN A 2 10.65 -9.02 16.72
N GLY A 3 10.98 -10.31 16.52
CA GLY A 3 10.33 -11.17 15.53
C GLY A 3 10.17 -10.51 14.15
N PRO A 4 8.93 -10.45 13.62
CA PRO A 4 8.66 -9.86 12.30
C PRO A 4 9.11 -8.39 12.15
N GLN A 5 9.09 -7.59 13.25
CA GLN A 5 9.62 -6.23 13.20
C GLN A 5 11.12 -6.20 12.84
N THR A 6 11.92 -7.16 13.35
CA THR A 6 13.35 -7.23 13.03
C THR A 6 13.55 -7.52 11.56
N ILE A 7 12.78 -8.44 10.98
CA ILE A 7 12.83 -8.76 9.55
C ILE A 7 12.51 -7.51 8.73
N ALA A 8 11.45 -6.79 9.08
CA ALA A 8 11.04 -5.56 8.38
C ALA A 8 12.06 -4.42 8.57
N TYR A 9 12.65 -4.31 9.76
CA TYR A 9 13.68 -3.31 10.06
C TYR A 9 14.95 -3.53 9.26
N GLU A 10 15.39 -4.78 9.09
CA GLU A 10 16.61 -5.16 8.35
C GLU A 10 16.37 -5.31 6.84
N SER A 11 15.13 -5.32 6.40
CA SER A 11 14.80 -5.47 4.99
C SER A 11 15.45 -4.38 4.14
N LYS A 12 16.02 -4.81 3.00
CA LYS A 12 16.65 -3.95 1.99
C LYS A 12 15.76 -3.73 0.77
N ALA A 13 14.52 -4.19 0.81
CA ALA A 13 13.56 -3.90 -0.26
C ALA A 13 13.34 -2.40 -0.40
N ASP A 14 13.15 -1.92 -1.63
CA ASP A 14 12.80 -0.52 -1.89
C ASP A 14 11.45 -0.17 -1.27
N ILE A 15 10.51 -1.13 -1.25
CA ILE A 15 9.20 -0.97 -0.65
C ILE A 15 8.92 -2.13 0.29
N VAL A 16 8.68 -1.81 1.56
CA VAL A 16 8.38 -2.77 2.62
C VAL A 16 6.92 -2.62 3.04
N GLY A 17 6.12 -3.66 2.88
CA GLY A 17 4.81 -3.80 3.52
C GLY A 17 4.98 -4.47 4.89
N TYR A 18 4.40 -3.88 5.93
CA TYR A 18 4.42 -4.44 7.28
C TYR A 18 3.04 -4.34 7.91
N GLY A 19 2.42 -5.45 8.19
CA GLY A 19 1.07 -5.37 8.72
C GLY A 19 0.37 -6.72 8.86
N GLY A 20 -0.95 -6.67 8.84
CA GLY A 20 -1.84 -7.78 9.10
C GLY A 20 -2.66 -7.50 10.34
N ALA A 21 -2.48 -8.25 11.44
CA ALA A 21 -3.27 -8.06 12.64
C ALA A 21 -2.96 -6.74 13.37
N ALA A 22 -3.87 -6.31 14.23
CA ALA A 22 -3.65 -5.20 15.16
C ALA A 22 -2.58 -5.57 16.20
N GLY A 23 -1.94 -4.55 16.82
CA GLY A 23 -0.98 -4.75 17.90
C GLY A 23 0.41 -5.22 17.50
N GLY A 24 0.72 -5.35 16.20
CA GLY A 24 2.02 -5.82 15.70
C GLY A 24 3.17 -4.80 15.76
N GLY A 25 3.01 -3.65 16.43
CA GLY A 25 4.06 -2.64 16.60
C GLY A 25 4.44 -1.87 15.31
N LYS A 26 3.47 -1.60 14.46
CA LYS A 26 3.64 -0.90 13.17
C LYS A 26 4.25 0.48 13.32
N THR A 27 3.68 1.30 14.19
CA THR A 27 4.15 2.68 14.45
C THR A 27 5.55 2.70 15.05
N ASP A 28 5.86 1.76 15.95
CA ASP A 28 7.21 1.63 16.52
C ASP A 28 8.27 1.28 15.47
N LEU A 29 7.93 0.42 14.51
CA LEU A 29 8.80 0.12 13.38
C LEU A 29 9.07 1.37 12.54
N ALA A 30 8.01 2.11 12.19
CA ALA A 30 8.10 3.33 11.40
C ALA A 30 8.98 4.39 12.08
N CYS A 31 8.70 4.69 13.34
CA CYS A 31 9.49 5.63 14.16
C CYS A 31 10.94 5.16 14.32
N GLY A 32 11.14 3.88 14.63
CA GLY A 32 12.48 3.32 14.84
C GLY A 32 13.35 3.37 13.57
N LYS A 33 12.80 3.05 12.40
CA LYS A 33 13.53 3.19 11.12
C LYS A 33 13.83 4.65 10.80
N ALA A 34 12.85 5.54 10.97
CA ALA A 34 13.05 6.97 10.73
C ALA A 34 14.18 7.54 11.60
N LEU A 35 14.26 7.13 12.89
CA LEU A 35 15.28 7.60 13.83
C LEU A 35 16.68 7.07 13.55
N THR A 36 16.82 5.86 13.02
CA THR A 36 18.09 5.11 13.08
C THR A 36 18.69 4.73 11.73
N ARG A 37 17.90 4.73 10.66
CA ARG A 37 18.34 4.29 9.34
C ARG A 37 18.31 5.38 8.27
N HIS A 38 17.59 6.45 8.53
CA HIS A 38 17.30 7.48 7.54
C HIS A 38 17.71 8.87 8.03
N LYS A 39 17.88 9.81 7.10
CA LYS A 39 18.28 11.19 7.41
C LYS A 39 17.15 12.19 7.16
N LYS A 40 16.29 11.90 6.19
CA LYS A 40 15.17 12.76 5.83
C LYS A 40 13.92 11.92 5.60
N ALA A 41 13.20 11.67 6.68
CA ALA A 41 11.98 10.86 6.67
C ALA A 41 10.72 11.72 6.53
N MET A 42 9.68 11.16 5.91
CA MET A 42 8.32 11.69 5.95
C MET A 42 7.38 10.58 6.42
N ILE A 43 6.59 10.88 7.46
CA ILE A 43 5.56 9.97 7.97
C ILE A 43 4.19 10.56 7.63
N LEU A 44 3.40 9.82 6.89
CA LEU A 44 2.12 10.23 6.36
C LEU A 44 0.99 9.41 6.98
N ARG A 45 -0.12 10.08 7.30
CA ARG A 45 -1.43 9.47 7.54
C ARG A 45 -2.48 10.09 6.62
N ARG A 46 -3.58 9.41 6.41
CA ARG A 46 -4.68 9.97 5.62
C ARG A 46 -5.23 11.23 6.29
N VAL A 47 -5.44 11.21 7.59
CA VAL A 47 -6.05 12.27 8.38
C VAL A 47 -5.02 12.90 9.32
N GLY A 48 -4.93 14.24 9.30
CA GLY A 48 -3.90 14.99 10.04
C GLY A 48 -3.99 14.85 11.56
N THR A 49 -5.20 14.74 12.13
CA THR A 49 -5.39 14.57 13.57
C THR A 49 -4.84 13.24 14.10
N GLU A 50 -4.73 12.23 13.26
CA GLU A 50 -4.19 10.92 13.62
C GLU A 50 -2.66 10.92 13.75
N LEU A 51 -1.98 11.95 13.25
CA LEU A 51 -0.53 12.10 13.37
C LEU A 51 -0.08 12.37 14.82
N THR A 52 -0.96 12.92 15.66
CA THR A 52 -0.66 13.19 17.07
C THR A 52 -0.12 11.96 17.77
N GLY A 53 -0.79 10.79 17.62
CA GLY A 53 -0.33 9.56 18.23
C GLY A 53 1.05 9.08 17.75
N VAL A 54 1.41 9.38 16.50
CA VAL A 54 2.76 9.05 15.96
C VAL A 54 3.80 10.00 16.53
N ILE A 55 3.48 11.28 16.65
CA ILE A 55 4.35 12.31 17.21
C ILE A 55 4.61 12.05 18.70
N ASP A 56 3.55 11.75 19.46
CA ASP A 56 3.66 11.43 20.88
C ASP A 56 4.49 10.16 21.09
N ARG A 57 4.29 9.13 20.23
CA ARG A 57 5.11 7.92 20.30
C ARG A 57 6.58 8.20 19.98
N LEU A 58 6.85 9.09 19.05
CA LEU A 58 8.22 9.50 18.73
C LEU A 58 8.85 10.26 19.91
N GLU A 59 8.08 11.13 20.59
CA GLU A 59 8.50 11.82 21.82
C GLU A 59 8.87 10.82 22.92
N GLU A 60 8.04 9.82 23.15
CA GLU A 60 8.34 8.75 24.14
C GLU A 60 9.65 8.02 23.81
N LEU A 61 9.90 7.70 22.52
CA LEU A 61 11.11 7.01 22.09
C LEU A 61 12.37 7.88 22.21
N ILE A 62 12.23 9.19 22.02
CA ILE A 62 13.33 10.15 22.11
C ILE A 62 13.56 10.60 23.55
N GLY A 63 12.51 10.63 24.38
CA GLY A 63 12.49 11.14 25.76
C GLY A 63 12.36 12.66 25.86
N SER A 64 12.20 13.39 24.75
CA SER A 64 11.92 14.83 24.73
C SER A 64 11.26 15.24 23.41
N LYS A 65 10.61 16.41 23.40
CA LYS A 65 10.01 17.04 22.21
C LYS A 65 10.94 18.09 21.58
N ASP A 66 12.18 18.15 22.00
CA ASP A 66 13.14 19.12 21.49
C ASP A 66 13.40 18.93 19.99
N GLY A 67 13.37 20.04 19.26
CA GLY A 67 13.50 20.04 17.80
C GLY A 67 12.20 19.83 17.03
N TYR A 68 11.08 19.56 17.70
CA TYR A 68 9.76 19.50 17.04
C TYR A 68 9.15 20.90 16.90
N ASN A 69 8.73 21.22 15.68
CA ASN A 69 7.98 22.45 15.37
C ASN A 69 6.56 22.09 14.90
N GLY A 70 5.57 22.35 15.75
CA GLY A 70 4.16 22.02 15.48
C GLY A 70 3.51 22.84 14.36
N GLN A 71 4.04 24.02 14.01
CA GLN A 71 3.50 24.80 12.88
C GLN A 71 3.89 24.20 11.53
N SER A 72 5.14 23.73 11.42
CA SER A 72 5.64 23.10 10.20
C SER A 72 5.46 21.58 10.18
N ASN A 73 5.05 20.98 11.29
CA ASN A 73 4.99 19.53 11.49
C ASN A 73 6.31 18.84 11.16
N ILE A 74 7.43 19.43 11.60
CA ILE A 74 8.76 18.90 11.33
C ILE A 74 9.54 18.74 12.62
N TRP A 75 10.17 17.58 12.77
CA TRP A 75 11.14 17.30 13.83
C TRP A 75 12.55 17.36 13.27
N ARG A 76 13.41 18.23 13.84
CA ARG A 76 14.81 18.36 13.43
C ARG A 76 15.73 17.99 14.59
N ARG A 77 16.70 17.16 14.27
CA ARG A 77 17.81 16.79 15.15
C ARG A 77 19.12 16.79 14.34
N PRO A 78 20.29 16.84 14.96
CA PRO A 78 21.54 16.75 14.22
C PRO A 78 21.55 15.54 13.26
N GLY A 79 21.69 15.80 11.96
CA GLY A 79 21.72 14.77 10.92
C GLY A 79 20.39 14.08 10.59
N LEU A 80 19.26 14.53 11.19
CA LEU A 80 17.95 13.92 11.00
C LEU A 80 16.85 14.98 10.86
N GLN A 81 15.95 14.78 9.89
CA GLN A 81 14.70 15.49 9.78
C GLN A 81 13.55 14.51 9.59
N ILE A 82 12.49 14.64 10.37
CA ILE A 82 11.25 13.88 10.20
C ILE A 82 10.11 14.87 9.94
N GLU A 83 9.48 14.77 8.80
CA GLU A 83 8.30 15.56 8.41
C GLU A 83 7.04 14.71 8.61
N PHE A 84 5.99 15.32 9.15
CA PHE A 84 4.67 14.69 9.31
C PHE A 84 3.68 15.33 8.36
N GLY A 85 2.93 14.51 7.64
CA GLY A 85 2.03 14.98 6.62
C GLY A 85 0.71 14.23 6.53
N ALA A 86 -0.31 14.91 5.97
CA ALA A 86 -1.61 14.31 5.73
C ALA A 86 -2.11 14.60 4.32
N VAL A 87 -2.87 13.65 3.76
CA VAL A 87 -3.46 13.73 2.42
C VAL A 87 -4.94 13.28 2.46
N PRO A 88 -5.81 14.04 3.17
CA PRO A 88 -7.20 13.63 3.38
C PRO A 88 -8.00 13.48 2.07
N ASN A 89 -7.72 14.30 1.06
CA ASN A 89 -8.47 14.34 -0.18
C ASN A 89 -7.59 13.94 -1.38
N ALA A 90 -8.22 13.50 -2.46
CA ALA A 90 -7.54 13.32 -3.74
C ALA A 90 -6.98 14.68 -4.22
N GLY A 91 -5.71 14.70 -4.64
CA GLY A 91 -4.98 15.91 -5.03
C GLY A 91 -4.16 16.55 -3.92
N ASP A 92 -4.40 16.21 -2.65
CA ASP A 92 -3.63 16.74 -1.52
C ASP A 92 -2.15 16.26 -1.53
N GLU A 93 -1.87 15.15 -2.18
CA GLU A 93 -0.50 14.63 -2.38
C GLU A 93 0.41 15.63 -3.10
N ARG A 94 -0.16 16.53 -3.91
CA ARG A 94 0.58 17.57 -4.64
C ARG A 94 1.25 18.58 -3.73
N LYS A 95 0.77 18.75 -2.48
CA LYS A 95 1.40 19.63 -1.46
C LYS A 95 2.84 19.20 -1.15
N TYR A 96 3.17 17.94 -1.40
CA TYR A 96 4.49 17.37 -1.16
C TYR A 96 5.35 17.27 -2.42
N GLN A 97 4.84 17.75 -3.54
CA GLN A 97 5.58 17.79 -4.81
C GLN A 97 6.89 18.55 -4.64
N GLY A 98 7.98 18.01 -5.16
CA GLY A 98 9.30 18.62 -5.08
C GLY A 98 10.03 18.45 -3.74
N ARG A 99 9.46 17.75 -2.77
CA ARG A 99 10.09 17.49 -1.47
C ARG A 99 10.74 16.09 -1.42
N PRO A 100 12.06 15.97 -1.67
CA PRO A 100 12.73 14.67 -1.65
C PRO A 100 12.91 14.18 -0.22
N HIS A 101 12.65 12.90 -0.01
CA HIS A 101 12.90 12.18 1.23
C HIS A 101 13.60 10.85 0.91
N ASP A 102 14.44 10.37 1.83
CA ASP A 102 15.06 9.05 1.73
C ASP A 102 14.21 7.96 2.40
N PHE A 103 13.20 8.36 3.15
CA PHE A 103 12.24 7.45 3.78
C PHE A 103 10.81 8.01 3.71
N LEU A 104 9.91 7.24 3.12
CA LEU A 104 8.47 7.52 3.12
C LEU A 104 7.74 6.46 3.91
N VAL A 105 6.95 6.89 4.88
CA VAL A 105 6.07 6.00 5.65
C VAL A 105 4.62 6.35 5.33
N PHE A 106 3.87 5.37 4.88
CA PHE A 106 2.42 5.44 4.75
C PHE A 106 1.82 4.63 5.90
N ASP A 107 1.57 5.29 7.02
CA ASP A 107 1.00 4.64 8.20
C ASP A 107 -0.51 4.52 8.04
N GLU A 108 -1.01 3.29 8.24
CA GLU A 108 -2.38 2.87 7.88
C GLU A 108 -2.66 3.03 6.37
N ALA A 109 -1.80 2.42 5.55
CA ALA A 109 -1.79 2.58 4.09
C ALA A 109 -3.13 2.24 3.41
N THR A 110 -3.95 1.36 3.98
CA THR A 110 -5.30 1.03 3.48
C THR A 110 -6.27 2.21 3.50
N ASN A 111 -5.96 3.28 4.24
CA ASN A 111 -6.77 4.50 4.26
C ASN A 111 -6.44 5.44 3.09
N PHE A 112 -5.29 5.29 2.43
CA PHE A 112 -4.89 6.13 1.30
C PHE A 112 -5.50 5.65 -0.02
N LEU A 113 -5.63 6.57 -0.97
CA LEU A 113 -5.89 6.22 -2.36
C LEU A 113 -4.60 5.68 -3.01
N ALA A 114 -4.71 4.67 -3.87
CA ALA A 114 -3.58 4.12 -4.61
C ALA A 114 -2.79 5.20 -5.36
N GLN A 115 -3.48 6.13 -6.02
CA GLN A 115 -2.88 7.24 -6.76
C GLN A 115 -2.06 8.18 -5.87
N GLN A 116 -2.48 8.40 -4.60
CA GLN A 116 -1.72 9.23 -3.65
C GLN A 116 -0.39 8.58 -3.32
N VAL A 117 -0.39 7.30 -3.02
CA VAL A 117 0.83 6.55 -2.69
C VAL A 117 1.76 6.50 -3.90
N ARG A 118 1.24 6.16 -5.09
CA ARG A 118 2.05 6.12 -6.33
C ARG A 118 2.68 7.49 -6.66
N PHE A 119 1.93 8.57 -6.50
CA PHE A 119 2.45 9.93 -6.71
C PHE A 119 3.58 10.26 -5.74
N LEU A 120 3.38 9.98 -4.44
CA LEU A 120 4.35 10.31 -3.40
C LEU A 120 5.62 9.47 -3.49
N LEU A 121 5.53 8.21 -3.93
CA LEU A 121 6.72 7.37 -4.21
C LEU A 121 7.66 8.00 -5.24
N GLY A 122 7.17 8.83 -6.16
CA GLY A 122 8.00 9.58 -7.10
C GLY A 122 8.97 10.59 -6.44
N TRP A 123 8.77 10.91 -5.15
CA TRP A 123 9.64 11.81 -4.39
C TRP A 123 10.59 11.08 -3.44
N LEU A 124 10.58 9.74 -3.47
CA LEU A 124 11.50 8.89 -2.73
C LEU A 124 12.88 8.91 -3.40
N ARG A 125 13.70 9.85 -2.98
CA ARG A 125 15.04 10.06 -3.56
C ARG A 125 15.97 10.79 -2.59
N THR A 126 17.25 10.57 -2.75
CA THR A 126 18.31 11.27 -1.99
C THR A 126 19.49 11.61 -2.89
N THR A 127 20.20 12.66 -2.55
CA THR A 127 21.49 13.02 -3.14
C THR A 127 22.66 12.68 -2.22
N VAL A 128 22.39 12.11 -1.05
CA VAL A 128 23.41 11.73 -0.07
C VAL A 128 24.03 10.40 -0.51
N PRO A 129 25.35 10.36 -0.80
CA PRO A 129 26.00 9.13 -1.21
C PRO A 129 25.86 8.02 -0.16
N GLY A 130 25.53 6.81 -0.62
CA GLY A 130 25.36 5.63 0.24
C GLY A 130 24.09 5.61 1.10
N GLN A 131 23.28 6.67 1.07
CA GLN A 131 21.98 6.67 1.76
C GLN A 131 20.94 5.88 0.95
N VAL A 132 20.36 4.87 1.58
CA VAL A 132 19.31 4.03 0.97
C VAL A 132 17.98 4.77 1.00
N CYS A 133 17.26 4.75 -0.12
CA CYS A 133 15.87 5.18 -0.20
C CYS A 133 14.94 3.99 0.09
N GLN A 134 13.91 4.17 0.91
CA GLN A 134 12.95 3.13 1.22
C GLN A 134 11.55 3.69 1.51
N ALA A 135 10.52 2.98 1.06
CA ALA A 135 9.16 3.21 1.49
C ALA A 135 8.70 2.10 2.45
N LEU A 136 7.99 2.48 3.51
CA LEU A 136 7.35 1.57 4.44
C LEU A 136 5.84 1.82 4.43
N LEU A 137 5.08 0.80 4.09
CA LEU A 137 3.63 0.80 4.16
C LEU A 137 3.20 -0.06 5.34
N THR A 138 2.61 0.56 6.35
CA THR A 138 2.06 -0.16 7.51
C THR A 138 0.54 -0.20 7.40
N PHE A 139 -0.07 -1.37 7.59
CA PHE A 139 -1.52 -1.48 7.45
C PHE A 139 -2.11 -2.73 8.11
N ASN A 140 -3.38 -2.64 8.44
CA ASN A 140 -4.26 -3.77 8.72
C ASN A 140 -4.98 -4.17 7.41
N PRO A 141 -5.65 -5.34 7.37
CA PRO A 141 -6.50 -5.67 6.23
C PRO A 141 -7.51 -4.55 5.95
N PRO A 142 -7.80 -4.26 4.67
CA PRO A 142 -8.72 -3.19 4.31
C PRO A 142 -10.14 -3.50 4.78
N THR A 143 -10.78 -2.50 5.39
CA THR A 143 -12.19 -2.57 5.83
C THR A 143 -13.15 -1.97 4.79
N SER A 144 -12.62 -1.32 3.77
CA SER A 144 -13.36 -0.71 2.67
C SER A 144 -12.83 -1.12 1.31
N ALA A 145 -13.66 -0.98 0.28
CA ALA A 145 -13.25 -1.23 -1.11
C ALA A 145 -12.11 -0.30 -1.55
N GLU A 146 -12.09 0.94 -1.06
CA GLU A 146 -11.07 1.93 -1.39
C GLU A 146 -9.66 1.48 -0.98
N GLY A 147 -9.54 0.75 0.15
CA GLY A 147 -8.26 0.26 0.65
C GLY A 147 -7.74 -1.03 0.00
N ARG A 148 -8.53 -1.69 -0.85
CA ARG A 148 -8.16 -3.00 -1.44
C ARG A 148 -6.93 -2.96 -2.34
N TRP A 149 -6.57 -1.79 -2.86
CA TRP A 149 -5.38 -1.65 -3.70
C TRP A 149 -4.10 -2.22 -3.07
N VAL A 150 -4.02 -2.29 -1.73
CA VAL A 150 -2.86 -2.87 -1.05
C VAL A 150 -2.71 -4.36 -1.34
N VAL A 151 -3.81 -5.08 -1.59
CA VAL A 151 -3.78 -6.50 -1.93
C VAL A 151 -3.17 -6.69 -3.32
N GLU A 152 -3.53 -5.85 -4.28
CA GLU A 152 -2.93 -5.86 -5.63
C GLU A 152 -1.47 -5.41 -5.58
N PHE A 153 -1.17 -4.37 -4.78
CA PHE A 153 0.18 -3.81 -4.64
C PHE A 153 1.18 -4.78 -4.00
N PHE A 154 0.70 -5.71 -3.17
CA PHE A 154 1.47 -6.79 -2.56
C PHE A 154 0.93 -8.16 -2.96
N ALA A 155 0.43 -8.30 -4.19
CA ALA A 155 -0.26 -9.51 -4.66
C ALA A 155 0.50 -10.82 -4.42
N PRO A 156 1.82 -10.95 -4.62
CA PRO A 156 2.54 -12.18 -4.36
C PRO A 156 2.38 -12.73 -2.93
N TRP A 157 2.08 -11.88 -1.93
CA TRP A 157 1.91 -12.26 -0.53
C TRP A 157 0.45 -12.27 -0.07
N LEU A 158 -0.39 -11.44 -0.68
CA LEU A 158 -1.74 -11.14 -0.18
C LEU A 158 -2.86 -11.70 -1.05
N ASP A 159 -2.61 -11.96 -2.32
CA ASP A 159 -3.60 -12.57 -3.21
C ASP A 159 -3.39 -14.08 -3.27
N ALA A 160 -4.36 -14.82 -2.70
CA ALA A 160 -4.32 -16.29 -2.71
C ALA A 160 -4.36 -16.91 -4.12
N LYS A 161 -4.75 -16.14 -5.15
CA LYS A 161 -4.80 -16.56 -6.56
C LYS A 161 -3.53 -16.20 -7.33
N PHE A 162 -2.56 -15.54 -6.71
CA PHE A 162 -1.32 -15.16 -7.39
C PHE A 162 -0.57 -16.42 -7.86
N PRO A 163 -0.14 -16.50 -9.13
CA PRO A 163 0.42 -17.74 -9.70
C PRO A 163 1.67 -18.28 -8.99
N ASN A 164 2.49 -17.39 -8.44
CA ASN A 164 3.72 -17.72 -7.74
C ASN A 164 3.79 -16.98 -6.40
N PRO A 165 3.11 -17.48 -5.35
CA PRO A 165 3.05 -16.82 -4.06
C PRO A 165 4.43 -16.70 -3.42
N ALA A 166 4.70 -15.56 -2.77
CA ALA A 166 5.94 -15.28 -2.08
C ALA A 166 5.84 -15.60 -0.59
N LYS A 167 6.96 -15.99 0.02
CA LYS A 167 7.07 -16.16 1.47
C LYS A 167 7.22 -14.79 2.15
N PRO A 168 6.78 -14.66 3.41
CA PRO A 168 7.05 -13.46 4.21
C PRO A 168 8.52 -13.06 4.18
N GLY A 169 8.80 -11.79 3.87
CA GLY A 169 10.17 -11.27 3.79
C GLY A 169 10.94 -11.60 2.49
N GLU A 170 10.41 -12.43 1.63
CA GLU A 170 10.98 -12.70 0.31
C GLU A 170 10.92 -11.45 -0.56
N LEU A 171 11.90 -11.24 -1.43
CA LEU A 171 11.89 -10.13 -2.38
C LEU A 171 11.19 -10.52 -3.68
N ARG A 172 10.36 -9.63 -4.17
CA ARG A 172 9.77 -9.65 -5.52
C ARG A 172 10.00 -8.31 -6.18
N TYR A 173 9.97 -8.28 -7.50
CA TYR A 173 10.23 -7.09 -8.29
C TYR A 173 9.00 -6.71 -9.09
N ALA A 174 8.67 -5.42 -9.08
CA ALA A 174 7.56 -4.89 -9.84
C ALA A 174 7.90 -3.55 -10.48
N ALA A 175 7.48 -3.37 -11.71
CA ALA A 175 7.48 -2.09 -12.39
C ALA A 175 6.08 -1.48 -12.31
N SER A 176 5.98 -0.25 -11.80
CA SER A 176 4.73 0.50 -11.84
C SER A 176 4.54 1.12 -13.21
N LEU A 177 3.54 0.68 -13.93
CA LEU A 177 3.19 1.18 -15.25
C LEU A 177 2.14 2.30 -15.17
N PRO A 178 2.15 3.25 -16.11
CA PRO A 178 1.21 4.36 -16.13
C PRO A 178 -0.24 3.88 -16.33
N ALA A 179 -1.17 4.81 -16.11
CA ALA A 179 -2.58 4.56 -16.36
C ALA A 179 -2.84 4.31 -17.84
N ASP A 180 -3.68 3.31 -18.12
CA ASP A 180 -4.20 2.97 -19.44
C ASP A 180 -5.73 2.82 -19.41
N ALA A 181 -6.33 2.42 -20.53
CA ALA A 181 -7.78 2.25 -20.63
C ALA A 181 -8.33 1.15 -19.70
N SER A 182 -7.52 0.13 -19.39
CA SER A 182 -7.88 -0.99 -18.52
C SER A 182 -7.54 -0.71 -17.05
N HIS A 183 -6.53 0.11 -16.81
CA HIS A 183 -5.98 0.40 -15.49
C HIS A 183 -5.91 1.92 -15.26
N PRO A 184 -7.03 2.60 -14.96
CA PRO A 184 -7.09 4.07 -14.85
C PRO A 184 -6.22 4.67 -13.73
N ASN A 185 -5.78 3.86 -12.77
CA ASN A 185 -4.88 4.27 -11.68
C ASN A 185 -3.43 3.80 -11.87
N GLY A 186 -3.09 3.28 -13.07
CA GLY A 186 -1.86 2.54 -13.29
C GLY A 186 -1.92 1.13 -12.69
N HIS A 187 -0.98 0.28 -13.04
CA HIS A 187 -0.89 -1.09 -12.55
C HIS A 187 0.57 -1.50 -12.33
N ASP A 188 0.77 -2.64 -11.71
CA ASP A 188 2.09 -3.19 -11.47
C ASP A 188 2.34 -4.41 -12.34
N LEU A 189 3.44 -4.39 -13.07
CA LEU A 189 3.95 -5.53 -13.81
C LEU A 189 4.98 -6.25 -12.92
N TRP A 190 4.65 -7.47 -12.50
CA TRP A 190 5.57 -8.31 -11.73
C TRP A 190 6.58 -8.97 -12.67
N VAL A 191 7.85 -8.91 -12.29
CA VAL A 191 8.98 -9.42 -13.09
C VAL A 191 9.89 -10.31 -12.24
N ASP A 192 10.70 -11.13 -12.90
CA ASP A 192 11.48 -12.17 -12.22
C ASP A 192 12.64 -11.61 -11.39
N ASP A 193 13.25 -10.53 -11.83
CA ASP A 193 14.39 -9.93 -11.12
C ASP A 193 14.42 -8.40 -11.25
N GLY A 194 15.44 -7.77 -10.63
CA GLY A 194 15.61 -6.31 -10.59
C GLY A 194 16.42 -5.72 -11.75
N ARG A 195 16.70 -6.49 -12.82
CA ARG A 195 17.38 -5.94 -14.00
C ARG A 195 16.50 -4.95 -14.74
N GLU A 196 17.15 -4.01 -15.40
CA GLU A 196 16.48 -3.08 -16.30
C GLU A 196 15.95 -3.83 -17.53
N PHE A 197 14.81 -3.42 -18.04
CA PHE A 197 14.17 -3.99 -19.22
C PHE A 197 13.43 -2.92 -20.01
N VAL A 198 13.07 -3.22 -21.24
CA VAL A 198 12.15 -2.44 -22.07
C VAL A 198 10.88 -3.24 -22.32
N LEU A 199 9.78 -2.57 -22.65
CA LEU A 199 8.56 -3.24 -23.07
C LEU A 199 8.52 -3.37 -24.59
N VAL A 200 8.47 -4.61 -25.08
CA VAL A 200 8.24 -4.94 -26.49
C VAL A 200 6.91 -5.68 -26.58
N ASP A 201 5.96 -5.12 -27.30
CA ASP A 201 4.58 -5.66 -27.41
C ASP A 201 3.93 -5.92 -26.04
N GLY A 202 4.24 -5.07 -25.05
CA GLY A 202 3.72 -5.19 -23.67
C GLY A 202 4.42 -6.23 -22.80
N HIS A 203 5.46 -6.90 -23.28
CA HIS A 203 6.24 -7.90 -22.56
C HIS A 203 7.62 -7.38 -22.17
N PRO A 204 8.17 -7.73 -20.98
CA PRO A 204 9.50 -7.35 -20.57
C PRO A 204 10.56 -8.03 -21.46
N CYS A 205 11.44 -7.22 -22.07
CA CYS A 205 12.59 -7.66 -22.81
C CYS A 205 13.86 -7.19 -22.08
N TYR A 206 14.68 -8.13 -21.62
CA TYR A 206 15.91 -7.85 -20.86
C TYR A 206 17.14 -7.73 -21.72
N GLU A 207 17.10 -8.31 -22.94
CA GLU A 207 18.19 -8.27 -23.90
C GLU A 207 17.88 -7.17 -24.93
N PHE A 208 18.36 -5.96 -24.68
CA PHE A 208 18.14 -4.78 -25.54
C PHE A 208 19.42 -3.94 -25.63
N ASP A 209 19.59 -3.19 -26.73
CA ASP A 209 20.64 -2.16 -26.83
C ASP A 209 20.13 -0.85 -26.21
N PRO A 210 20.74 -0.36 -25.11
CA PRO A 210 20.31 0.90 -24.47
C PRO A 210 20.37 2.12 -25.40
N ASN A 211 21.13 2.07 -26.49
CA ASN A 211 21.22 3.17 -27.46
C ASN A 211 20.02 3.26 -28.41
N GLU A 212 19.23 2.19 -28.51
CA GLU A 212 18.02 2.15 -29.33
C GLU A 212 16.77 2.65 -28.62
N PHE A 213 16.85 2.87 -27.29
CA PHE A 213 15.73 3.27 -26.46
C PHE A 213 16.00 4.60 -25.74
N SER A 214 14.96 5.37 -25.51
CA SER A 214 15.09 6.54 -24.63
C SER A 214 15.24 6.10 -23.18
N LEU A 215 15.87 6.94 -22.34
CA LEU A 215 15.96 6.66 -20.89
C LEU A 215 14.59 6.50 -20.22
N ALA A 216 13.54 7.05 -20.80
CA ALA A 216 12.18 6.93 -20.29
C ALA A 216 11.55 5.56 -20.61
N ASP A 217 12.06 4.85 -21.61
CA ASP A 217 11.56 3.53 -22.01
C ASP A 217 12.29 2.40 -21.29
N ILE A 218 13.46 2.69 -20.72
CA ILE A 218 14.23 1.74 -19.92
C ILE A 218 13.67 1.71 -18.51
N ILE A 219 13.03 0.61 -18.15
CA ILE A 219 12.31 0.47 -16.87
C ILE A 219 13.19 -0.28 -15.89
N LYS A 220 13.38 0.31 -14.70
CA LYS A 220 14.01 -0.34 -13.56
C LYS A 220 12.94 -0.73 -12.54
N PRO A 221 12.69 -2.03 -12.32
CA PRO A 221 11.71 -2.46 -11.35
C PRO A 221 12.17 -2.18 -9.92
N MET A 222 11.22 -1.94 -9.02
CA MET A 222 11.48 -1.79 -7.58
C MET A 222 11.28 -3.11 -6.87
N SER A 223 12.16 -3.40 -5.93
CA SER A 223 12.01 -4.55 -5.05
C SER A 223 10.93 -4.28 -4.00
N ARG A 224 10.05 -5.26 -3.78
CA ARG A 224 9.01 -5.23 -2.77
C ARG A 224 9.11 -6.44 -1.86
N THR A 225 8.64 -6.30 -0.64
CA THR A 225 8.44 -7.40 0.29
C THR A 225 7.27 -7.10 1.21
N PHE A 226 6.63 -8.15 1.73
CA PHE A 226 5.63 -8.02 2.76
C PHE A 226 5.95 -8.95 3.95
N ILE A 227 5.82 -8.40 5.15
CA ILE A 227 6.06 -9.11 6.40
C ILE A 227 4.79 -9.01 7.25
N PRO A 228 4.07 -10.13 7.47
CA PRO A 228 2.91 -10.14 8.34
C PRO A 228 3.31 -9.93 9.79
N SER A 229 2.47 -9.22 10.54
CA SER A 229 2.62 -9.04 11.99
C SER A 229 1.32 -9.36 12.72
N ARG A 230 1.43 -9.90 13.91
CA ARG A 230 0.32 -10.29 14.77
C ARG A 230 0.51 -9.77 16.18
N ILE A 231 -0.56 -9.69 16.95
CA ILE A 231 -0.46 -9.36 18.38
C ILE A 231 0.43 -10.35 19.14
N THR A 232 0.44 -11.63 18.73
CA THR A 232 1.28 -12.67 19.31
C THR A 232 2.77 -12.43 19.14
N ASP A 233 3.15 -11.59 18.18
CA ASP A 233 4.53 -11.19 17.93
C ASP A 233 4.97 -10.03 18.84
N ASN A 234 4.04 -9.47 19.62
CA ASN A 234 4.27 -8.32 20.51
C ASN A 234 4.10 -8.70 21.98
N PRO A 235 5.19 -9.08 22.68
CA PRO A 235 5.12 -9.51 24.06
C PRO A 235 4.62 -8.42 25.02
N TYR A 236 4.76 -7.15 24.66
CA TYR A 236 4.30 -6.02 25.49
C TYR A 236 2.77 -5.90 25.53
N LEU A 237 2.07 -6.38 24.52
CA LEU A 237 0.61 -6.36 24.44
C LEU A 237 -0.04 -7.67 24.90
N LEU A 238 0.68 -8.80 24.88
CA LEU A 238 0.12 -10.10 25.27
C LEU A 238 -0.40 -10.12 26.72
N GLY A 239 0.21 -9.35 27.62
CA GLY A 239 -0.16 -9.26 29.03
C GLY A 239 -1.25 -8.22 29.35
N THR A 240 -1.76 -7.45 28.38
CA THR A 240 -2.62 -6.28 28.65
C THR A 240 -4.12 -6.51 28.50
N GLY A 241 -4.57 -7.72 28.21
CA GLY A 241 -5.99 -7.96 27.91
C GLY A 241 -6.46 -7.46 26.54
N TYR A 242 -5.60 -6.81 25.75
CA TYR A 242 -5.93 -6.31 24.40
C TYR A 242 -6.40 -7.42 23.45
N MET A 243 -5.89 -8.63 23.63
CA MET A 243 -6.36 -9.82 22.92
C MET A 243 -7.87 -10.04 23.14
N ALA A 244 -8.36 -9.92 24.36
CA ALA A 244 -9.78 -10.08 24.66
C ALA A 244 -10.63 -9.00 23.98
N THR A 245 -10.14 -7.76 23.89
CA THR A 245 -10.79 -6.68 23.15
C THR A 245 -10.94 -7.04 21.67
N LEU A 246 -9.88 -7.55 21.03
CA LEU A 246 -9.93 -7.96 19.63
C LEU A 246 -10.86 -9.16 19.39
N GLN A 247 -10.92 -10.09 20.35
CA GLN A 247 -11.83 -11.25 20.27
C GLN A 247 -13.31 -10.84 20.36
N GLY A 248 -13.62 -9.72 21.02
CA GLY A 248 -14.97 -9.16 21.14
C GLY A 248 -15.46 -8.40 19.90
N LEU A 249 -14.63 -8.19 18.89
CA LEU A 249 -15.03 -7.49 17.66
C LEU A 249 -16.01 -8.34 16.85
N PRO A 250 -16.96 -7.72 16.13
CA PRO A 250 -17.83 -8.42 15.18
C PRO A 250 -17.04 -8.90 13.95
N GLU A 251 -17.56 -9.94 13.29
CA GLU A 251 -17.06 -10.31 11.94
C GLU A 251 -17.59 -9.30 10.91
N PRO A 252 -16.82 -9.00 9.85
CA PRO A 252 -15.47 -9.54 9.50
C PRO A 252 -14.30 -8.86 10.22
N LEU A 253 -14.55 -7.78 10.95
CA LEU A 253 -13.53 -6.95 11.58
C LEU A 253 -12.65 -7.77 12.55
N ARG A 254 -13.24 -8.73 13.28
CA ARG A 254 -12.50 -9.61 14.17
C ARG A 254 -11.45 -10.44 13.43
N SER A 255 -11.83 -11.07 12.32
CA SER A 255 -10.88 -11.86 11.49
C SER A 255 -9.79 -10.97 10.90
N GLN A 256 -10.13 -9.77 10.45
CA GLN A 256 -9.16 -8.80 9.94
C GLN A 256 -8.18 -8.36 11.03
N MET A 257 -8.66 -7.93 12.19
CA MET A 257 -7.83 -7.31 13.22
C MET A 257 -7.09 -8.34 14.09
N LEU A 258 -7.69 -9.52 14.34
CA LEU A 258 -7.08 -10.55 15.16
C LEU A 258 -6.15 -11.48 14.37
N LYS A 259 -6.57 -11.89 13.18
CA LYS A 259 -5.84 -12.86 12.36
C LYS A 259 -5.01 -12.21 11.25
N GLY A 260 -5.29 -10.94 10.91
CA GLY A 260 -4.68 -10.29 9.75
C GLY A 260 -5.18 -10.89 8.43
N ASP A 261 -6.45 -11.25 8.38
CA ASP A 261 -7.06 -11.91 7.22
C ASP A 261 -7.43 -10.89 6.14
N PHE A 262 -6.69 -10.89 5.05
CA PHE A 262 -6.92 -10.02 3.89
C PHE A 262 -8.03 -10.53 2.96
N THR A 263 -8.52 -11.75 3.20
CA THR A 263 -9.62 -12.35 2.43
C THR A 263 -10.97 -12.17 3.12
N ALA A 264 -10.98 -11.79 4.41
CA ALA A 264 -12.20 -11.49 5.13
C ALA A 264 -13.00 -10.40 4.42
N GLY A 265 -14.31 -10.59 4.34
CA GLY A 265 -15.23 -9.71 3.62
C GLY A 265 -15.07 -8.24 4.04
N ILE A 266 -15.26 -7.37 3.07
CA ILE A 266 -15.33 -5.93 3.31
C ILE A 266 -16.76 -5.62 3.73
N GLU A 267 -16.96 -4.80 4.75
CA GLU A 267 -18.27 -4.24 5.04
C GLU A 267 -18.72 -3.42 3.82
N ASP A 268 -19.91 -3.73 3.34
CA ASP A 268 -20.55 -2.93 2.30
C ASP A 268 -20.80 -1.51 2.85
N ASP A 269 -20.63 -0.51 2.00
CA ASP A 269 -20.98 0.87 2.34
C ASP A 269 -22.43 0.94 2.79
N VAL A 270 -22.72 1.76 3.81
CA VAL A 270 -24.10 1.96 4.34
C VAL A 270 -25.08 2.36 3.24
N TRP A 271 -24.59 3.00 2.19
CA TRP A 271 -25.38 3.42 1.01
C TRP A 271 -25.33 2.42 -0.15
N GLN A 272 -24.64 1.28 0.01
CA GLN A 272 -24.55 0.26 -1.03
C GLN A 272 -25.86 -0.54 -1.10
N VAL A 273 -26.57 -0.36 -2.21
CA VAL A 273 -27.88 -0.99 -2.41
C VAL A 273 -27.79 -2.51 -2.65
N ILE A 274 -26.73 -2.96 -3.33
CA ILE A 274 -26.50 -4.39 -3.62
C ILE A 274 -25.28 -4.85 -2.82
N PRO A 275 -25.45 -5.80 -1.88
CA PRO A 275 -24.34 -6.36 -1.12
C PRO A 275 -23.24 -6.92 -2.03
N THR A 276 -21.98 -6.64 -1.72
CA THR A 276 -20.82 -7.13 -2.48
C THR A 276 -20.85 -8.65 -2.64
N ALA A 277 -21.25 -9.38 -1.59
CA ALA A 277 -21.38 -10.83 -1.63
C ALA A 277 -22.38 -11.32 -2.69
N TRP A 278 -23.42 -10.54 -2.97
CA TRP A 278 -24.38 -10.90 -4.03
C TRP A 278 -23.79 -10.69 -5.42
N VAL A 279 -22.99 -9.65 -5.61
CA VAL A 279 -22.27 -9.39 -6.85
C VAL A 279 -21.24 -10.50 -7.11
N GLU A 280 -20.45 -10.85 -6.12
CA GLU A 280 -19.46 -11.93 -6.19
C GLU A 280 -20.12 -13.29 -6.48
N ALA A 281 -21.22 -13.59 -5.81
CA ALA A 281 -21.99 -14.82 -6.08
C ALA A 281 -22.59 -14.84 -7.49
N ALA A 282 -23.00 -13.70 -8.02
CA ALA A 282 -23.49 -13.59 -9.39
C ALA A 282 -22.34 -13.77 -10.40
N GLN A 283 -21.19 -13.15 -10.15
CA GLN A 283 -19.99 -13.32 -10.99
C GLN A 283 -19.49 -14.76 -11.00
N ALA A 284 -19.49 -15.43 -9.84
CA ALA A 284 -19.07 -16.82 -9.72
C ALA A 284 -19.98 -17.78 -10.49
N ARG A 285 -21.25 -17.43 -10.66
CA ARG A 285 -22.23 -18.21 -11.46
C ARG A 285 -22.15 -17.90 -12.95
N TRP A 286 -21.48 -16.80 -13.34
CA TRP A 286 -21.42 -16.43 -14.74
C TRP A 286 -20.55 -17.40 -15.53
N ILE A 287 -21.11 -17.96 -16.61
CA ILE A 287 -20.41 -18.85 -17.54
C ILE A 287 -20.38 -18.13 -18.88
N LYS A 288 -19.20 -18.00 -19.47
CA LYS A 288 -19.06 -17.44 -20.80
C LYS A 288 -19.82 -18.32 -21.80
N PRO A 289 -20.85 -17.82 -22.50
CA PRO A 289 -21.61 -18.64 -23.41
C PRO A 289 -20.72 -19.09 -24.58
N VAL A 290 -20.83 -20.37 -24.94
CA VAL A 290 -20.09 -20.95 -26.06
C VAL A 290 -20.66 -20.45 -27.40
N LYS A 291 -21.99 -20.18 -27.42
CA LYS A 291 -22.71 -19.63 -28.57
C LYS A 291 -23.65 -18.55 -28.03
N LEU A 292 -23.60 -17.38 -28.65
CA LEU A 292 -24.57 -16.32 -28.34
C LEU A 292 -25.87 -16.58 -29.06
N GLU A 293 -26.96 -16.74 -28.32
CA GLU A 293 -28.31 -16.69 -28.86
C GLU A 293 -28.62 -15.27 -29.39
N PRO A 294 -29.67 -15.09 -30.20
CA PRO A 294 -30.12 -13.76 -30.59
C PRO A 294 -30.35 -12.88 -29.37
N MET A 295 -29.96 -11.62 -29.48
CA MET A 295 -30.04 -10.67 -28.36
C MET A 295 -31.51 -10.34 -28.07
N ASP A 296 -31.98 -10.58 -26.83
CA ASP A 296 -33.31 -10.28 -26.36
C ASP A 296 -33.50 -8.80 -25.99
N SER A 297 -32.49 -8.26 -25.31
CA SER A 297 -32.54 -6.90 -24.78
C SER A 297 -31.16 -6.28 -24.59
N LEU A 298 -31.13 -4.94 -24.56
CA LEU A 298 -29.94 -4.14 -24.36
C LEU A 298 -30.19 -3.15 -23.24
N GLY A 299 -29.41 -3.22 -22.18
CA GLY A 299 -29.34 -2.20 -21.12
C GLY A 299 -28.20 -1.25 -21.39
N VAL A 300 -28.44 0.06 -21.30
CA VAL A 300 -27.40 1.09 -21.46
C VAL A 300 -27.43 2.00 -20.26
N ASP A 301 -26.27 2.08 -19.57
CA ASP A 301 -26.02 3.07 -18.54
C ASP A 301 -25.07 4.13 -19.10
N VAL A 302 -25.55 5.37 -19.21
CA VAL A 302 -24.87 6.46 -19.91
C VAL A 302 -24.12 7.35 -18.92
N ALA A 303 -22.80 7.32 -18.97
CA ALA A 303 -21.96 8.25 -18.23
C ALA A 303 -21.97 9.65 -18.87
N ARG A 304 -22.32 10.69 -18.08
CA ARG A 304 -22.33 12.10 -18.52
C ARG A 304 -20.98 12.78 -18.25
N GLY A 305 -19.91 12.33 -18.90
CA GLY A 305 -18.62 13.07 -18.86
C GLY A 305 -17.90 13.07 -17.50
N GLY A 306 -18.25 12.15 -16.58
CA GLY A 306 -17.56 11.92 -15.31
C GLY A 306 -16.45 10.88 -15.43
N ARG A 307 -16.01 10.35 -14.29
CA ARG A 307 -15.03 9.24 -14.21
C ARG A 307 -15.65 7.89 -14.60
N ASP A 308 -16.97 7.80 -14.60
CA ASP A 308 -17.71 6.59 -14.92
C ASP A 308 -17.71 6.33 -16.43
N LYS A 309 -17.75 5.05 -16.80
CA LYS A 309 -17.81 4.62 -18.21
C LYS A 309 -19.26 4.31 -18.57
N THR A 310 -19.66 4.64 -19.80
CA THR A 310 -20.90 4.13 -20.35
C THR A 310 -20.82 2.60 -20.43
N ILE A 311 -21.79 1.93 -19.83
CA ILE A 311 -21.86 0.46 -19.79
C ILE A 311 -22.99 -0.01 -20.69
N ILE A 312 -22.70 -1.00 -21.52
CA ILE A 312 -23.67 -1.65 -22.38
C ILE A 312 -23.78 -3.12 -21.95
N ALA A 313 -24.91 -3.49 -21.40
CA ALA A 313 -25.24 -4.87 -21.03
C ALA A 313 -26.15 -5.50 -22.07
N ARG A 314 -25.73 -6.65 -22.61
CA ARG A 314 -26.54 -7.44 -23.57
C ARG A 314 -27.11 -8.63 -22.84
N ARG A 315 -28.39 -8.91 -23.10
CA ARG A 315 -29.06 -10.13 -22.67
C ARG A 315 -29.38 -10.99 -23.92
N HIS A 316 -29.01 -12.25 -23.85
CA HIS A 316 -29.20 -13.25 -24.88
C HIS A 316 -30.03 -14.41 -24.33
#